data_f8b9575c30b6ea7dfb836944fa1a0123
#
_entry.id   f8b9575c30b6ea7dfb836944fa1a0123
#
_cell.length_a   1.000
_cell.length_b   1.000
_cell.length_c   1.000
_cell.angle_alpha   90.00
_cell.angle_beta   90.00
_cell.angle_gamma   90.00
#
_symmetry.space_group_name_H-M   'P 1'
#
loop_
_entity.id
_entity.type
_entity.pdbx_description
1 polymer ?
#
loop_
_entity_poly.entity_id
_entity_poly.type
_entity_poly.pdbx_seq_one_letter_code
_entity_poly.pdbx_strand_id
1 'polypeptide(L)'
;MANIKNNIYIKILDNEIWLYNKNNLYKEKTNNIMKNNFIINYKVLEDSLKRILTKYKLINLIIQNKIYILINKLYCETNLFVIKNIMYNLGLSNYKIIYEEDLYKDLYSNILSIWNTNGVYLNNNVENYIDINNKNDLKLINDNTLLITNNKKILNKINKEILLYENDTNPIFEMIINKLD
;
A
#
# COMPACT_ATOMS: atom_id res chain seq x y z
N MET A 1 26.20 -18.66 -2.96
CA MET A 1 24.80 -18.64 -2.50
C MET A 1 24.44 -17.18 -2.27
N ALA A 2 23.55 -16.61 -3.08
CA ALA A 2 23.08 -15.25 -2.87
C ALA A 2 22.34 -15.21 -1.53
N ASN A 3 22.76 -14.32 -0.62
CA ASN A 3 22.00 -14.04 0.59
C ASN A 3 20.66 -13.46 0.19
N ILE A 4 19.61 -14.28 0.20
CA ILE A 4 18.24 -13.82 0.04
C ILE A 4 17.98 -12.86 1.21
N LYS A 5 18.00 -11.57 0.92
CA LYS A 5 17.67 -10.55 1.91
C LYS A 5 16.24 -10.81 2.38
N ASN A 6 16.07 -11.02 3.68
CA ASN A 6 14.76 -11.28 4.28
C ASN A 6 14.01 -9.96 4.50
N ASN A 7 13.81 -9.18 3.43
CA ASN A 7 13.08 -7.93 3.51
C ASN A 7 11.64 -8.13 4.00
N ILE A 8 11.14 -7.14 4.71
CA ILE A 8 9.79 -7.12 5.25
C ILE A 8 9.02 -6.01 4.55
N TYR A 9 7.86 -6.36 4.00
CA TYR A 9 6.97 -5.41 3.34
C TYR A 9 5.70 -5.25 4.16
N ILE A 10 5.33 -4.02 4.47
CA ILE A 10 4.17 -3.68 5.29
C ILE A 10 3.23 -2.83 4.45
N LYS A 11 1.96 -3.23 4.38
CA LYS A 11 0.87 -2.44 3.81
C LYS A 11 -0.17 -2.15 4.88
N ILE A 12 -0.52 -0.87 5.02
CA ILE A 12 -1.50 -0.39 5.99
C ILE A 12 -2.80 -0.10 5.23
N LEU A 13 -3.89 -0.74 5.67
CA LEU A 13 -5.23 -0.57 5.13
C LEU A 13 -6.17 -0.01 6.23
N ASP A 14 -7.39 0.36 5.87
CA ASP A 14 -8.37 0.95 6.80
C ASP A 14 -8.59 0.11 8.07
N ASN A 15 -8.71 -1.20 7.90
CA ASN A 15 -9.03 -2.16 8.97
C ASN A 15 -8.09 -3.36 9.02
N GLU A 16 -6.99 -3.33 8.30
CA GLU A 16 -6.05 -4.44 8.25
C GLU A 16 -4.61 -3.93 8.10
N ILE A 17 -3.67 -4.70 8.61
CA ILE A 17 -2.25 -4.57 8.30
C ILE A 17 -1.81 -5.85 7.63
N TRP A 18 -1.19 -5.73 6.48
CA TRP A 18 -0.58 -6.83 5.78
C TRP A 18 0.93 -6.76 5.94
N LEU A 19 1.53 -7.89 6.23
CA LEU A 19 2.95 -8.04 6.34
C LEU A 19 3.40 -9.23 5.49
N TYR A 20 4.33 -8.98 4.59
CA TYR A 20 4.90 -10.00 3.74
C TYR A 20 6.37 -10.21 4.04
N ASN A 21 6.78 -11.47 4.16
CA ASN A 21 8.16 -11.89 4.37
C ASN A 21 8.36 -13.31 3.85
N LYS A 22 9.39 -13.57 3.06
CA LYS A 22 9.78 -14.91 2.57
C LYS A 22 8.61 -15.72 2.00
N ASN A 23 7.85 -15.17 1.08
CA ASN A 23 6.69 -15.82 0.45
C ASN A 23 5.51 -16.08 1.41
N ASN A 24 5.54 -15.54 2.62
CA ASN A 24 4.43 -15.62 3.55
C ASN A 24 3.73 -14.26 3.68
N LEU A 25 2.42 -14.26 3.47
CA LEU A 25 1.57 -13.11 3.72
C LEU A 25 0.86 -13.30 5.06
N TYR A 26 1.10 -12.37 5.97
CA TYR A 26 0.44 -12.30 7.27
C TYR A 26 -0.55 -11.15 7.26
N LYS A 27 -1.78 -11.39 7.70
CA LYS A 27 -2.84 -10.37 7.80
C LYS A 27 -3.26 -10.22 9.26
N GLU A 28 -3.29 -9.00 9.74
CA GLU A 28 -3.79 -8.64 11.06
C GLU A 28 -5.00 -7.75 10.90
N LYS A 29 -6.17 -8.23 11.34
CA LYS A 29 -7.39 -7.41 11.38
C LYS A 29 -7.30 -6.42 12.52
N THR A 30 -7.70 -5.21 12.24
CA THR A 30 -7.70 -4.10 13.18
C THR A 30 -9.02 -3.35 13.08
N ASN A 31 -9.28 -2.48 14.03
CA ASN A 31 -10.50 -1.67 14.00
C ASN A 31 -10.12 -0.19 13.83
N ASN A 32 -10.66 0.43 12.77
CA ASN A 32 -10.60 1.87 12.60
C ASN A 32 -9.19 2.47 12.71
N ILE A 33 -8.20 1.91 12.01
CA ILE A 33 -6.87 2.53 11.89
C ILE A 33 -6.97 3.78 11.06
N MET A 34 -7.65 3.68 9.92
CA MET A 34 -7.75 4.75 8.95
C MET A 34 -9.21 5.04 8.61
N LYS A 35 -9.45 6.27 8.20
CA LYS A 35 -10.71 6.72 7.60
C LYS A 35 -10.41 7.76 6.53
N ASN A 36 -10.94 7.54 5.32
CA ASN A 36 -10.72 8.46 4.19
C ASN A 36 -9.25 8.78 3.94
N ASN A 37 -8.38 7.77 3.98
CA ASN A 37 -6.91 7.88 3.84
C ASN A 37 -6.18 8.64 4.97
N PHE A 38 -6.86 8.95 6.08
CA PHE A 38 -6.21 9.51 7.27
C PHE A 38 -6.06 8.44 8.35
N ILE A 39 -4.89 8.38 8.96
CA ILE A 39 -4.67 7.57 10.16
C ILE A 39 -5.37 8.29 11.32
N ILE A 40 -6.49 7.71 11.77
CA ILE A 40 -7.31 8.29 12.85
C ILE A 40 -6.97 7.73 14.22
N ASN A 41 -6.33 6.57 14.25
CA ASN A 41 -5.98 5.91 15.51
C ASN A 41 -4.56 5.36 15.46
N TYR A 42 -3.59 6.25 15.72
CA TYR A 42 -2.17 5.90 15.69
C TYR A 42 -1.80 4.83 16.72
N LYS A 43 -2.47 4.82 17.90
CA LYS A 43 -2.17 3.85 18.96
C LYS A 43 -2.57 2.44 18.56
N VAL A 44 -3.76 2.28 17.95
CA VAL A 44 -4.19 1.00 17.41
C VAL A 44 -3.24 0.51 16.31
N LEU A 45 -2.77 1.40 15.44
CA LEU A 45 -1.80 1.07 14.41
C LEU A 45 -0.47 0.60 15.02
N GLU A 46 0.07 1.34 16.00
CA GLU A 46 1.31 1.00 16.69
C GLU A 46 1.22 -0.36 17.38
N ASP A 47 0.15 -0.57 18.18
CA ASP A 47 -0.05 -1.81 18.91
C ASP A 47 -0.27 -3.01 17.98
N SER A 48 -0.94 -2.80 16.85
CA SER A 48 -1.16 -3.85 15.86
C SER A 48 0.12 -4.20 15.10
N LEU A 49 0.94 -3.21 14.74
CA LEU A 49 2.26 -3.46 14.15
C LEU A 49 3.15 -4.22 15.13
N LYS A 50 3.22 -3.80 16.39
CA LYS A 50 3.96 -4.50 17.42
C LYS A 50 3.51 -5.95 17.57
N ARG A 51 2.19 -6.17 17.60
CA ARG A 51 1.59 -7.50 17.75
C ARG A 51 1.93 -8.41 16.57
N ILE A 52 1.77 -7.96 15.32
CA ILE A 52 2.06 -8.78 14.15
C ILE A 52 3.55 -9.11 14.06
N LEU A 53 4.43 -8.15 14.32
CA LEU A 53 5.87 -8.36 14.30
C LEU A 53 6.33 -9.34 15.39
N THR A 54 5.73 -9.27 16.59
CA THR A 54 6.02 -10.18 17.70
C THR A 54 5.48 -11.57 17.41
N LYS A 55 4.21 -11.69 17.02
CA LYS A 55 3.52 -12.95 16.74
C LYS A 55 4.28 -13.82 15.73
N TYR A 56 4.83 -13.20 14.70
CA TYR A 56 5.54 -13.91 13.63
C TYR A 56 7.06 -13.92 13.84
N LYS A 57 7.54 -13.54 15.03
CA LYS A 57 8.95 -13.55 15.44
C LYS A 57 9.86 -12.74 14.48
N LEU A 58 9.30 -11.70 13.87
CA LEU A 58 10.01 -10.89 12.89
C LEU A 58 10.89 -9.82 13.54
N ILE A 59 10.71 -9.54 14.83
CA ILE A 59 11.48 -8.53 15.57
C ILE A 59 12.98 -8.79 15.49
N ASN A 60 13.40 -10.04 15.64
CA ASN A 60 14.83 -10.41 15.56
C ASN A 60 15.39 -10.34 14.12
N LEU A 61 14.52 -10.44 13.12
CA LEU A 61 14.90 -10.32 11.71
C LEU A 61 15.02 -8.85 11.29
N ILE A 62 14.36 -7.94 11.97
CA ILE A 62 14.31 -6.51 11.66
C ILE A 62 15.69 -5.85 11.78
N ILE A 63 16.53 -6.30 12.69
CA ILE A 63 17.88 -5.76 12.90
C ILE A 63 18.76 -5.96 11.66
N GLN A 64 18.52 -7.04 10.90
CA GLN A 64 19.34 -7.43 9.75
C GLN A 64 18.69 -7.12 8.40
N ASN A 65 17.40 -6.81 8.37
CA ASN A 65 16.62 -6.70 7.14
C ASN A 65 16.03 -5.29 6.98
N LYS A 66 15.75 -4.94 5.74
CA LYS A 66 15.10 -3.68 5.41
C LYS A 66 13.59 -3.83 5.46
N ILE A 67 12.93 -2.81 6.01
CA ILE A 67 11.47 -2.72 6.05
C ILE A 67 11.03 -1.77 4.95
N TYR A 68 10.08 -2.21 4.15
CA TYR A 68 9.42 -1.38 3.14
C TYR A 68 7.97 -1.15 3.56
N ILE A 69 7.57 0.10 3.70
CA ILE A 69 6.21 0.48 4.04
C ILE A 69 5.53 0.98 2.77
N LEU A 70 4.52 0.24 2.32
CA LEU A 70 3.77 0.54 1.11
C LEU A 70 2.58 1.42 1.45
N ILE A 71 2.51 2.55 0.80
CA ILE A 71 1.43 3.53 0.93
C ILE A 71 0.95 3.96 -0.46
N ASN A 72 -0.22 4.55 -0.55
CA ASN A 72 -0.69 5.19 -1.78
C ASN A 72 -0.37 6.70 -1.78
N LYS A 73 -0.43 7.32 -2.93
CA LYS A 73 -0.15 8.77 -3.09
C LYS A 73 -1.21 9.69 -2.46
N LEU A 74 -2.33 9.15 -1.98
CA LEU A 74 -3.32 9.91 -1.21
C LEU A 74 -2.92 10.11 0.25
N TYR A 75 -1.84 9.47 0.71
CA TYR A 75 -1.33 9.69 2.06
C TYR A 75 -0.76 11.10 2.19
N CYS A 76 -1.35 11.88 3.09
CA CYS A 76 -0.86 13.23 3.40
C CYS A 76 0.40 13.21 4.26
N GLU A 77 1.07 14.36 4.38
CA GLU A 77 2.26 14.52 5.22
C GLU A 77 2.03 14.13 6.68
N THR A 78 0.84 14.40 7.22
CA THR A 78 0.47 14.00 8.58
C THR A 78 0.54 12.48 8.76
N ASN A 79 0.03 11.71 7.80
CA ASN A 79 0.12 10.24 7.85
C ASN A 79 1.58 9.78 7.81
N LEU A 80 2.39 10.40 6.97
CA LEU A 80 3.83 10.08 6.89
C LEU A 80 4.54 10.36 8.21
N PHE A 81 4.21 11.48 8.84
CA PHE A 81 4.74 11.82 10.17
C PHE A 81 4.33 10.80 11.23
N VAL A 82 3.05 10.41 11.26
CA VAL A 82 2.54 9.38 12.18
C VAL A 82 3.27 8.05 11.97
N ILE A 83 3.41 7.59 10.73
CA ILE A 83 4.13 6.34 10.41
C ILE A 83 5.58 6.41 10.90
N LYS A 84 6.29 7.53 10.63
CA LYS A 84 7.68 7.72 11.08
C LYS A 84 7.80 7.64 12.60
N ASN A 85 6.89 8.28 13.33
CA ASN A 85 6.86 8.23 14.80
C ASN A 85 6.60 6.82 15.32
N ILE A 86 5.67 6.09 14.73
CA ILE A 86 5.41 4.70 15.11
C ILE A 86 6.65 3.84 14.87
N MET A 87 7.31 3.96 13.72
CA MET A 87 8.53 3.21 13.44
C MET A 87 9.63 3.53 14.46
N TYR A 88 9.79 4.80 14.82
CA TYR A 88 10.71 5.23 15.87
C TYR A 88 10.37 4.61 17.23
N ASN A 89 9.09 4.67 17.67
CA ASN A 89 8.63 4.10 18.94
C ASN A 89 8.83 2.58 19.02
N LEU A 90 8.73 1.90 17.89
CA LEU A 90 8.98 0.46 17.77
C LEU A 90 10.48 0.12 17.67
N GLY A 91 11.37 1.11 17.68
CA GLY A 91 12.81 0.91 17.52
C GLY A 91 13.23 0.47 16.12
N LEU A 92 12.42 0.75 15.11
CA LEU A 92 12.61 0.34 13.73
C LEU A 92 13.26 1.47 12.94
N SER A 93 14.58 1.43 12.76
CA SER A 93 15.34 2.49 12.07
C SER A 93 15.63 2.19 10.60
N ASN A 94 15.68 0.91 10.20
CA ASN A 94 16.03 0.52 8.84
C ASN A 94 14.78 0.31 7.98
N TYR A 95 14.06 1.39 7.67
CA TYR A 95 12.87 1.33 6.82
C TYR A 95 12.90 2.33 5.68
N LYS A 96 12.10 2.06 4.64
CA LYS A 96 11.83 2.95 3.52
C LYS A 96 10.33 3.00 3.25
N ILE A 97 9.78 4.19 3.06
CA ILE A 97 8.40 4.38 2.61
C ILE A 97 8.40 4.42 1.08
N ILE A 98 7.48 3.69 0.46
CA ILE A 98 7.35 3.56 -0.99
C ILE A 98 5.90 3.78 -1.37
N TYR A 99 5.68 4.58 -2.41
CA TYR A 99 4.36 4.71 -3.02
C TYR A 99 4.09 3.53 -3.94
N GLU A 100 2.93 2.89 -3.77
CA GLU A 100 2.54 1.72 -4.57
C GLU A 100 2.51 2.06 -6.06
N GLU A 101 1.98 3.21 -6.41
CA GLU A 101 1.88 3.67 -7.78
C GLU A 101 3.26 3.74 -8.48
N ASP A 102 4.29 4.10 -7.73
CA ASP A 102 5.66 4.17 -8.27
C ASP A 102 6.25 2.78 -8.62
N LEU A 103 5.71 1.72 -8.04
CA LEU A 103 6.14 0.35 -8.37
C LEU A 103 5.65 -0.10 -9.74
N TYR A 104 4.53 0.44 -10.20
CA TYR A 104 3.85 -0.01 -11.43
C TYR A 104 4.07 0.90 -12.62
N LYS A 105 4.56 2.13 -12.42
CA LYS A 105 4.70 3.14 -13.48
C LYS A 105 5.58 2.72 -14.66
N ASP A 106 6.50 1.78 -14.47
CA ASP A 106 7.34 1.27 -15.55
C ASP A 106 6.66 0.14 -16.35
N LEU A 107 5.57 -0.42 -15.82
CA LEU A 107 4.83 -1.52 -16.45
C LEU A 107 3.51 -1.05 -17.06
N TYR A 108 2.94 0.01 -16.50
CA TYR A 108 1.63 0.53 -16.90
C TYR A 108 1.72 2.04 -17.08
N SER A 109 1.31 2.51 -18.24
CA SER A 109 1.23 3.95 -18.54
C SER A 109 0.07 4.63 -17.82
N ASN A 110 -0.97 3.87 -17.47
CA ASN A 110 -2.17 4.36 -16.82
C ASN A 110 -2.41 3.56 -15.53
N ILE A 111 -2.41 4.26 -14.40
CA ILE A 111 -2.62 3.65 -13.07
C ILE A 111 -3.65 4.49 -12.32
N LEU A 112 -4.69 3.85 -11.81
CA LEU A 112 -5.70 4.47 -10.98
C LEU A 112 -5.70 3.83 -9.60
N SER A 113 -5.24 4.57 -8.60
CA SER A 113 -5.29 4.16 -7.21
C SER A 113 -6.47 4.83 -6.53
N ILE A 114 -7.46 4.06 -6.12
CA ILE A 114 -8.69 4.57 -5.49
C ILE A 114 -8.92 3.94 -4.13
N TRP A 115 -9.19 4.80 -3.15
CA TRP A 115 -9.54 4.44 -1.79
C TRP A 115 -10.83 5.18 -1.40
N ASN A 116 -11.91 4.45 -1.20
CA ASN A 116 -13.27 4.98 -1.03
C ASN A 116 -13.78 5.69 -2.31
N THR A 117 -13.85 7.01 -2.32
CA THR A 117 -14.37 7.81 -3.44
C THR A 117 -13.31 8.64 -4.13
N ASN A 118 -12.16 8.81 -3.51
CA ASN A 118 -11.07 9.63 -4.03
C ASN A 118 -9.92 8.76 -4.51
N GLY A 119 -9.26 9.19 -5.55
CA GLY A 119 -8.14 8.49 -6.13
C GLY A 119 -7.08 9.41 -6.70
N VAL A 120 -5.96 8.80 -7.05
CA VAL A 120 -4.91 9.40 -7.88
C VAL A 120 -4.85 8.63 -9.19
N TYR A 121 -5.01 9.32 -10.30
CA TYR A 121 -4.84 8.80 -11.63
C TYR A 121 -3.51 9.26 -12.21
N LEU A 122 -2.66 8.31 -12.50
CA LEU A 122 -1.40 8.51 -13.21
C LEU A 122 -1.63 8.22 -14.69
N ASN A 123 -1.38 9.21 -15.54
CA ASN A 123 -1.36 9.06 -16.97
C ASN A 123 0.01 9.48 -17.49
N ASN A 124 0.82 8.54 -17.95
CA ASN A 124 2.21 8.79 -18.40
C ASN A 124 3.00 9.62 -17.37
N ASN A 125 2.91 9.26 -16.09
CA ASN A 125 3.53 9.96 -14.94
C ASN A 125 2.94 11.34 -14.60
N VAL A 126 1.89 11.78 -15.24
CA VAL A 126 1.13 12.97 -14.83
C VAL A 126 0.08 12.58 -13.80
N GLU A 127 0.11 13.21 -12.63
CA GLU A 127 -0.81 12.93 -11.53
C GLU A 127 -2.06 13.79 -11.64
N ASN A 128 -3.24 13.14 -11.55
CA ASN A 128 -4.54 13.80 -11.47
C ASN A 128 -5.31 13.26 -10.28
N TYR A 129 -5.90 14.13 -9.47
CA TYR A 129 -6.81 13.72 -8.40
C TYR A 129 -8.19 13.47 -8.99
N ILE A 130 -8.79 12.33 -8.63
CA ILE A 130 -10.06 11.85 -9.18
C ILE A 130 -11.07 11.64 -8.05
N ASP A 131 -12.28 12.18 -8.22
CA ASP A 131 -13.45 11.77 -7.43
C ASP A 131 -14.34 10.89 -8.32
N ILE A 132 -14.54 9.63 -7.94
CA ILE A 132 -15.36 8.68 -8.71
C ILE A 132 -16.85 9.04 -8.75
N ASN A 133 -17.31 9.99 -7.97
CA ASN A 133 -18.67 10.52 -8.07
C ASN A 133 -18.76 11.68 -9.08
N ASN A 134 -17.64 12.21 -9.53
CA ASN A 134 -17.58 13.25 -10.55
C ASN A 134 -17.46 12.63 -11.95
N LYS A 135 -18.52 12.75 -12.75
CA LYS A 135 -18.54 12.21 -14.12
C LYS A 135 -17.45 12.80 -15.04
N ASN A 136 -16.99 14.02 -14.79
CA ASN A 136 -15.93 14.61 -15.59
C ASN A 136 -14.57 13.99 -15.27
N ASP A 137 -14.31 13.69 -14.01
CA ASP A 137 -13.09 13.02 -13.61
C ASP A 137 -13.02 11.60 -14.19
N LEU A 138 -14.14 10.88 -14.21
CA LEU A 138 -14.22 9.55 -14.81
C LEU A 138 -13.91 9.54 -16.31
N LYS A 139 -14.14 10.64 -17.02
CA LYS A 139 -13.79 10.75 -18.45
C LYS A 139 -12.29 10.84 -18.70
N LEU A 140 -11.52 11.24 -17.69
CA LEU A 140 -10.06 11.32 -17.78
C LEU A 140 -9.39 9.94 -17.77
N ILE A 141 -10.09 8.93 -17.24
CA ILE A 141 -9.57 7.57 -17.14
C ILE A 141 -9.55 6.94 -18.52
N ASN A 142 -8.41 6.45 -18.94
CA ASN A 142 -8.23 5.74 -20.21
C ASN A 142 -8.60 4.26 -20.06
N ASP A 143 -8.87 3.58 -21.18
CA ASP A 143 -8.94 2.13 -21.23
C ASP A 143 -7.57 1.50 -20.89
N ASN A 144 -7.55 0.23 -20.50
CA ASN A 144 -6.36 -0.50 -20.06
C ASN A 144 -5.63 0.13 -18.86
N THR A 145 -6.39 0.82 -17.99
CA THR A 145 -5.87 1.38 -16.74
C THR A 145 -5.74 0.30 -15.68
N LEU A 146 -4.56 0.20 -15.03
CA LEU A 146 -4.40 -0.64 -13.85
C LEU A 146 -5.15 -0.01 -12.67
N LEU A 147 -6.11 -0.74 -12.09
CA LEU A 147 -6.84 -0.29 -10.91
C LEU A 147 -6.27 -0.92 -9.63
N ILE A 148 -5.81 -0.07 -8.72
CA ILE A 148 -5.40 -0.44 -7.37
C ILE A 148 -6.48 0.05 -6.41
N THR A 149 -7.21 -0.87 -5.76
CA THR A 149 -8.29 -0.49 -4.83
C THR A 149 -8.52 -1.57 -3.77
N ASN A 150 -9.01 -1.15 -2.61
CA ASN A 150 -9.53 -2.04 -1.57
C ASN A 150 -11.04 -2.33 -1.75
N ASN A 151 -11.69 -1.72 -2.73
CA ASN A 151 -13.15 -1.79 -2.90
C ASN A 151 -13.53 -2.16 -4.34
N LYS A 152 -13.80 -3.43 -4.59
CA LYS A 152 -14.21 -3.95 -5.92
C LYS A 152 -15.52 -3.33 -6.45
N LYS A 153 -16.39 -2.79 -5.59
CA LYS A 153 -17.65 -2.14 -6.04
C LYS A 153 -17.41 -0.89 -6.87
N ILE A 154 -16.19 -0.33 -6.81
CA ILE A 154 -15.79 0.82 -7.63
C ILE A 154 -15.83 0.49 -9.12
N LEU A 155 -15.53 -0.76 -9.51
CA LEU A 155 -15.58 -1.20 -10.90
C LEU A 155 -16.91 -0.90 -11.58
N ASN A 156 -18.02 -1.05 -10.86
CA ASN A 156 -19.35 -0.79 -11.41
C ASN A 156 -19.60 0.69 -11.77
N LYS A 157 -18.77 1.59 -11.24
CA LYS A 157 -18.86 3.03 -11.53
C LYS A 157 -17.96 3.46 -12.69
N ILE A 158 -16.91 2.69 -12.97
CA ILE A 158 -15.94 2.98 -14.01
C ILE A 158 -16.32 2.15 -15.23
N ASN A 159 -16.95 2.79 -16.21
CA ASN A 159 -17.36 2.14 -17.46
C ASN A 159 -16.20 2.15 -18.47
N LYS A 160 -15.12 1.45 -18.13
CA LYS A 160 -13.87 1.35 -18.91
C LYS A 160 -13.29 -0.05 -18.82
N GLU A 161 -12.51 -0.43 -19.80
CA GLU A 161 -11.74 -1.67 -19.74
C GLU A 161 -10.58 -1.51 -18.76
N ILE A 162 -10.69 -2.19 -17.60
CA ILE A 162 -9.80 -2.00 -16.46
C ILE A 162 -9.07 -3.29 -16.16
N LEU A 163 -7.77 -3.19 -16.02
CA LEU A 163 -6.93 -4.27 -15.50
C LEU A 163 -7.04 -4.27 -13.98
N LEU A 164 -7.73 -5.27 -13.44
CA LEU A 164 -7.94 -5.37 -12.01
C LEU A 164 -6.68 -5.87 -11.32
N TYR A 165 -6.25 -5.10 -10.33
CA TYR A 165 -5.27 -5.54 -9.38
C TYR A 165 -5.95 -6.31 -8.25
N GLU A 166 -5.81 -7.63 -8.22
CA GLU A 166 -6.34 -8.44 -7.15
C GLU A 166 -5.39 -8.41 -5.94
N ASN A 167 -5.80 -7.71 -4.89
CA ASN A 167 -5.07 -7.60 -3.64
C ASN A 167 -4.79 -8.95 -2.92
N ASP A 168 -5.37 -10.04 -3.40
CA ASP A 168 -5.31 -11.34 -2.71
C ASP A 168 -4.21 -12.27 -3.21
N THR A 169 -3.44 -11.88 -4.21
CA THR A 169 -2.43 -12.75 -4.81
C THR A 169 -1.00 -12.30 -4.54
N ASN A 170 -0.12 -13.28 -4.30
CA ASN A 170 1.33 -13.13 -4.15
C ASN A 170 2.06 -12.34 -5.26
N PRO A 171 1.55 -12.23 -6.52
CA PRO A 171 2.27 -11.59 -7.62
C PRO A 171 2.74 -10.17 -7.34
N ILE A 172 2.03 -9.44 -6.47
CA ILE A 172 2.38 -8.06 -6.11
C ILE A 172 3.69 -7.99 -5.35
N PHE A 173 3.77 -8.82 -4.33
CA PHE A 173 4.96 -8.87 -3.50
C PHE A 173 6.13 -9.47 -4.28
N GLU A 174 5.88 -10.40 -5.19
CA GLU A 174 6.91 -10.91 -6.10
C GLU A 174 7.43 -9.82 -7.03
N MET A 175 6.57 -8.98 -7.60
CA MET A 175 6.98 -7.83 -8.39
C MET A 175 7.75 -6.80 -7.56
N ILE A 176 7.32 -6.54 -6.32
CA ILE A 176 7.99 -5.63 -5.40
C ILE A 176 9.38 -6.17 -5.06
N ILE A 177 9.49 -7.45 -4.76
CA ILE A 177 10.76 -8.13 -4.47
C ILE A 177 11.71 -7.98 -5.65
N ASN A 178 11.26 -8.31 -6.86
CA ASN A 178 12.08 -8.24 -8.08
C ASN A 178 12.53 -6.81 -8.43
N LYS A 179 11.85 -5.77 -7.97
CA LYS A 179 12.23 -4.36 -8.21
C LYS A 179 13.11 -3.76 -7.11
N LEU A 180 13.02 -4.26 -5.89
CA LEU A 180 13.64 -3.65 -4.72
C LEU A 180 14.84 -4.43 -4.19
N ASP A 181 15.04 -5.65 -4.62
CA ASP A 181 16.21 -6.49 -4.38
C ASP A 181 17.23 -6.38 -5.50
#